data_e9646c211e45d0a5145d04236762e495
#
_entry.id   e9646c211e45d0a5145d04236762e495
#
_cell.length_a   1.000
_cell.length_b   1.000
_cell.length_c   1.000
_cell.angle_alpha   90.00
_cell.angle_beta   90.00
_cell.angle_gamma   90.00
#
_symmetry.space_group_name_H-M   'P 1'
#
loop_
_entity.id
_entity.type
_entity.pdbx_description
1 polymer ?
#
loop_
_entity_poly.entity_id
_entity_poly.type
_entity_poly.pdbx_seq_one_letter_code
_entity_poly.pdbx_strand_id
1 'polypeptide(L)'
;MTIESGALEQKKAKIESGYGTLATPSSTDAIRHLELQLQYKMNRERSPQKRGTPDHASSLPRRITAGFDLSSAMWEPSGTLGTASYFGPLLKAAFGTQTTPNLATTIASSSLTTGATLTSGTGLAVGDTAVLTIGTGARREITRLKSVAGAAVTWDAVSAAPNTPGAFVSGVNYKFASTLADSLSIFLFHTGGGYKEAVQGAIVDKVEFMFDGTKEATIKFSGPAKTRVRTGFSQPGAHTTVGSPASGLVGNFYLDG
;
A
#
# COMPACT_ATOMS: atom_id res chain seq x y z
N MET A 1 2.58 -35.78 -1.96
CA MET A 1 2.48 -34.49 -1.21
C MET A 1 3.50 -33.57 -1.84
N THR A 2 3.05 -32.61 -2.64
CA THR A 2 3.95 -31.65 -3.31
C THR A 2 4.29 -30.56 -2.29
N ILE A 3 5.56 -30.42 -1.94
CA ILE A 3 6.04 -29.34 -1.08
C ILE A 3 6.06 -28.09 -1.96
N GLU A 4 5.21 -27.12 -1.69
CA GLU A 4 5.22 -25.84 -2.37
C GLU A 4 6.40 -25.01 -1.88
N SER A 5 7.19 -24.53 -2.81
CA SER A 5 8.19 -23.50 -2.56
C SER A 5 7.46 -22.15 -2.42
N GLY A 6 7.78 -21.37 -1.41
CA GLY A 6 7.24 -20.01 -1.24
C GLY A 6 7.45 -19.09 -2.45
N ALA A 7 8.37 -19.45 -3.36
CA ALA A 7 8.57 -18.78 -4.65
C ALA A 7 7.38 -18.92 -5.63
N LEU A 8 6.50 -19.89 -5.40
CA LEU A 8 5.31 -20.13 -6.23
C LEU A 8 4.04 -19.49 -5.67
N GLU A 9 4.15 -18.75 -4.57
CA GLU A 9 3.02 -18.03 -3.99
C GLU A 9 2.84 -16.66 -4.62
N GLN A 10 1.59 -16.31 -4.95
CA GLN A 10 1.23 -14.97 -5.38
C GLN A 10 0.29 -14.34 -4.37
N LYS A 11 0.51 -13.06 -4.09
CA LYS A 11 -0.28 -12.31 -3.12
C LYS A 11 -0.86 -11.06 -3.76
N LYS A 12 -2.11 -10.77 -3.45
CA LYS A 12 -2.84 -9.63 -4.01
C LYS A 12 -3.68 -8.97 -2.93
N ALA A 13 -3.87 -7.65 -3.04
CA ALA A 13 -4.83 -6.93 -2.22
C ALA A 13 -5.65 -5.99 -3.09
N LYS A 14 -6.95 -5.94 -2.80
CA LYS A 14 -7.88 -5.08 -3.52
C LYS A 14 -8.90 -4.49 -2.58
N ILE A 15 -9.22 -3.22 -2.80
CA ILE A 15 -10.30 -2.54 -2.09
C ILE A 15 -11.63 -3.19 -2.46
N GLU A 16 -12.46 -3.44 -1.47
CA GLU A 16 -13.79 -4.00 -1.63
C GLU A 16 -14.79 -2.94 -2.07
N SER A 17 -15.80 -3.34 -2.82
CA SER A 17 -16.93 -2.47 -3.17
C SER A 17 -17.90 -2.21 -2.01
N GLY A 18 -17.80 -3.01 -0.96
CA GLY A 18 -18.58 -2.93 0.27
C GLY A 18 -17.97 -3.84 1.32
N TYR A 19 -18.08 -3.49 2.58
CA TYR A 19 -17.46 -4.21 3.69
C TYR A 19 -17.78 -5.70 3.71
N GLY A 20 -16.73 -6.51 3.58
CA GLY A 20 -16.82 -7.96 3.60
C GLY A 20 -17.42 -8.56 2.32
N THR A 21 -17.35 -7.84 1.21
CA THR A 21 -17.68 -8.34 -0.13
C THR A 21 -16.38 -8.73 -0.83
N LEU A 22 -16.18 -10.02 -1.07
CA LEU A 22 -14.95 -10.52 -1.67
C LEU A 22 -14.73 -9.90 -3.05
N ALA A 23 -13.65 -9.14 -3.19
CA ALA A 23 -13.28 -8.53 -4.46
C ALA A 23 -12.75 -9.57 -5.46
N THR A 24 -12.82 -9.26 -6.75
CA THR A 24 -12.17 -10.06 -7.80
C THR A 24 -10.82 -9.45 -8.14
N PRO A 25 -9.68 -10.09 -7.77
CA PRO A 25 -8.35 -9.54 -8.01
C PRO A 25 -7.95 -9.66 -9.48
N SER A 26 -7.19 -8.67 -9.96
CA SER A 26 -6.58 -8.62 -11.29
C SER A 26 -5.05 -8.81 -11.20
N SER A 27 -4.35 -8.80 -12.34
CA SER A 27 -2.89 -8.84 -12.38
C SER A 27 -2.25 -7.60 -11.74
N THR A 28 -2.92 -6.44 -11.83
CA THR A 28 -2.44 -5.16 -11.29
C THR A 28 -2.57 -5.05 -9.78
N ASP A 29 -3.35 -5.92 -9.14
CA ASP A 29 -3.56 -5.92 -7.68
C ASP A 29 -2.47 -6.74 -6.93
N ALA A 30 -1.41 -7.14 -7.64
CA ALA A 30 -0.32 -7.91 -7.08
C ALA A 30 0.49 -7.09 -6.07
N ILE A 31 0.83 -7.70 -4.94
CA ILE A 31 1.66 -7.09 -3.90
C ILE A 31 2.99 -7.85 -3.86
N ARG A 32 4.09 -7.11 -3.90
CA ARG A 32 5.38 -7.66 -3.52
C ARG A 32 5.45 -7.77 -1.99
N HIS A 33 5.94 -8.86 -1.50
CA HIS A 33 5.91 -9.16 -0.08
C HIS A 33 7.11 -9.99 0.33
N LEU A 34 7.51 -9.82 1.58
CA LEU A 34 8.43 -10.71 2.25
C LEU A 34 7.64 -11.85 2.90
N GLU A 35 6.57 -11.50 3.61
CA GLU A 35 5.74 -12.46 4.32
C GLU A 35 4.27 -12.00 4.34
N LEU A 36 3.35 -12.94 4.21
CA LEU A 36 1.92 -12.73 4.45
C LEU A 36 1.40 -13.89 5.31
N GLN A 37 0.87 -13.57 6.44
CA GLN A 37 0.16 -14.50 7.32
C GLN A 37 -1.32 -14.15 7.37
N LEU A 38 -2.17 -15.10 6.98
CA LEU A 38 -3.62 -14.98 7.13
C LEU A 38 -4.04 -15.71 8.40
N GLN A 39 -4.41 -14.96 9.42
CA GLN A 39 -4.81 -15.50 10.70
C GLN A 39 -6.27 -15.91 10.69
N TYR A 40 -6.55 -17.04 11.31
CA TYR A 40 -7.93 -17.53 11.51
C TYR A 40 -8.01 -18.27 12.83
N LYS A 41 -8.76 -17.73 13.75
CA LYS A 41 -8.96 -18.33 15.07
C LYS A 41 -10.44 -18.62 15.29
N MET A 42 -10.78 -19.89 15.43
CA MET A 42 -12.10 -20.33 15.85
C MET A 42 -12.07 -20.64 17.34
N ASN A 43 -12.72 -19.80 18.12
CA ASN A 43 -12.89 -20.09 19.53
C ASN A 43 -14.05 -21.08 19.69
N ARG A 44 -13.75 -22.23 20.26
CA ARG A 44 -14.76 -23.20 20.67
C ARG A 44 -14.79 -23.28 22.18
N GLU A 45 -15.97 -23.20 22.76
CA GLU A 45 -16.14 -23.39 24.18
C GLU A 45 -16.91 -24.68 24.43
N ARG A 46 -16.44 -25.46 25.39
CA ARG A 46 -17.20 -26.63 25.85
C ARG A 46 -18.50 -26.14 26.46
N SER A 47 -19.60 -26.76 26.05
CA SER A 47 -20.89 -26.52 26.70
C SER A 47 -20.79 -26.93 28.18
N PRO A 48 -21.17 -26.06 29.12
CA PRO A 48 -21.21 -26.42 30.53
C PRO A 48 -22.34 -27.38 30.86
N GLN A 49 -23.20 -27.70 29.91
CA GLN A 49 -24.33 -28.63 30.13
C GLN A 49 -23.81 -30.04 30.34
N LYS A 50 -24.08 -30.56 31.51
CA LYS A 50 -23.87 -31.98 31.83
C LYS A 50 -25.08 -32.77 31.29
N ARG A 51 -24.81 -33.65 30.35
CA ARG A 51 -25.75 -34.73 30.01
C ARG A 51 -25.52 -35.85 31.02
N GLY A 52 -26.53 -36.57 31.45
CA GLY A 52 -26.37 -37.68 32.39
C GLY A 52 -25.48 -38.85 31.91
N THR A 53 -24.66 -38.63 30.91
CA THR A 53 -23.64 -39.51 30.36
C THR A 53 -22.23 -38.85 30.52
N PRO A 54 -21.14 -39.65 30.60
CA PRO A 54 -19.80 -39.10 30.73
C PRO A 54 -19.36 -38.23 29.54
N ASP A 55 -20.10 -38.23 28.44
CA ASP A 55 -19.81 -37.39 27.27
C ASP A 55 -20.26 -35.95 27.47
N HIS A 56 -19.38 -35.03 27.13
CA HIS A 56 -19.70 -33.61 27.10
C HIS A 56 -20.63 -33.30 25.93
N ALA A 57 -21.58 -32.40 26.13
CA ALA A 57 -22.36 -31.84 25.03
C ALA A 57 -21.42 -31.19 23.98
N SER A 58 -21.84 -31.20 22.70
CA SER A 58 -21.07 -30.63 21.60
C SER A 58 -20.58 -29.21 21.91
N SER A 59 -19.34 -28.90 21.53
CA SER A 59 -18.78 -27.56 21.71
C SER A 59 -19.59 -26.52 20.93
N LEU A 60 -19.95 -25.42 21.58
CA LEU A 60 -20.60 -24.28 20.92
C LEU A 60 -19.56 -23.51 20.12
N PRO A 61 -19.76 -23.28 18.81
CA PRO A 61 -18.91 -22.39 18.05
C PRO A 61 -19.08 -20.97 18.58
N ARG A 62 -18.00 -20.38 19.07
CA ARG A 62 -17.96 -18.96 19.42
C ARG A 62 -17.41 -18.14 18.25
N ARG A 63 -17.28 -16.82 18.48
CA ARG A 63 -16.83 -15.84 17.50
C ARG A 63 -15.56 -16.31 16.77
N ILE A 64 -15.65 -16.34 15.46
CA ILE A 64 -14.52 -16.52 14.57
C ILE A 64 -13.82 -15.17 14.44
N THR A 65 -12.52 -15.14 14.64
CA THR A 65 -11.69 -13.97 14.38
C THR A 65 -10.76 -14.28 13.21
N ALA A 66 -10.76 -13.42 12.22
CA ALA A 66 -9.82 -13.45 11.13
C ALA A 66 -8.94 -12.19 11.20
N GLY A 67 -7.75 -12.26 10.62
CA GLY A 67 -6.82 -11.14 10.56
C GLY A 67 -5.73 -11.40 9.53
N PHE A 68 -4.86 -10.43 9.35
CA PHE A 68 -3.72 -10.53 8.46
C PHE A 68 -2.52 -9.78 9.02
N ASP A 69 -1.35 -10.29 8.70
CA ASP A 69 -0.05 -9.63 8.86
C ASP A 69 0.68 -9.72 7.52
N LEU A 70 1.02 -8.58 6.94
CA LEU A 70 1.74 -8.46 5.68
C LEU A 70 3.01 -7.65 5.90
N SER A 71 4.15 -8.23 5.59
CA SER A 71 5.45 -7.58 5.60
C SER A 71 6.02 -7.52 4.19
N SER A 72 6.55 -6.38 3.79
CA SER A 72 7.14 -6.20 2.47
C SER A 72 8.33 -5.24 2.51
N ALA A 73 9.29 -5.41 1.62
CA ALA A 73 10.25 -4.37 1.32
C ALA A 73 9.54 -3.18 0.66
N MET A 74 10.00 -1.97 0.95
CA MET A 74 9.50 -0.77 0.26
C MET A 74 10.13 -0.75 -1.14
N TRP A 75 9.30 -1.03 -2.14
CA TRP A 75 9.71 -1.05 -3.53
C TRP A 75 9.33 0.25 -4.23
N GLU A 76 10.18 0.68 -5.14
CA GLU A 76 9.82 1.78 -6.03
C GLU A 76 8.55 1.41 -6.83
N PRO A 77 7.64 2.36 -7.05
CA PRO A 77 6.55 2.17 -7.98
C PRO A 77 7.12 1.87 -9.37
N SER A 78 6.36 1.20 -10.22
CA SER A 78 6.70 0.62 -11.53
C SER A 78 7.35 1.57 -12.55
N GLY A 79 8.37 2.30 -12.19
CA GLY A 79 9.17 3.14 -13.09
C GLY A 79 8.50 4.44 -13.57
N THR A 80 7.23 4.64 -13.34
CA THR A 80 6.53 5.88 -13.69
C THR A 80 6.31 6.72 -12.44
N LEU A 81 6.97 7.87 -12.39
CA LEU A 81 6.76 8.84 -11.31
C LEU A 81 5.30 9.29 -11.25
N GLY A 82 4.80 9.56 -10.05
CA GLY A 82 3.42 10.01 -9.85
C GLY A 82 2.37 8.90 -9.88
N THR A 83 2.76 7.64 -10.05
CA THR A 83 1.84 6.50 -9.92
C THR A 83 1.85 5.94 -8.50
N ALA A 84 0.70 5.44 -8.06
CA ALA A 84 0.59 4.78 -6.76
C ALA A 84 1.51 3.56 -6.68
N SER A 85 2.11 3.35 -5.52
CA SER A 85 2.89 2.15 -5.25
C SER A 85 2.01 0.90 -5.24
N TYR A 86 2.64 -0.28 -5.29
CA TYR A 86 1.93 -1.55 -5.13
C TYR A 86 1.17 -1.67 -3.80
N PHE A 87 1.57 -0.88 -2.80
CA PHE A 87 0.88 -0.77 -1.51
C PHE A 87 -0.26 0.23 -1.51
N GLY A 88 -0.51 0.91 -2.65
CA GLY A 88 -1.53 1.94 -2.77
C GLY A 88 -2.87 1.57 -2.13
N PRO A 89 -3.45 0.40 -2.44
CA PRO A 89 -4.69 -0.03 -1.80
C PRO A 89 -4.59 -0.18 -0.28
N LEU A 90 -3.46 -0.70 0.23
CA LEU A 90 -3.22 -0.88 1.67
C LEU A 90 -3.04 0.47 2.38
N LEU A 91 -2.25 1.38 1.78
CA LEU A 91 -2.07 2.73 2.31
C LEU A 91 -3.37 3.52 2.28
N LYS A 92 -4.15 3.41 1.19
CA LYS A 92 -5.46 4.05 1.10
C LYS A 92 -6.43 3.52 2.18
N ALA A 93 -6.45 2.21 2.40
CA ALA A 93 -7.27 1.63 3.46
C ALA A 93 -6.82 2.06 4.87
N ALA A 94 -5.52 2.27 5.07
CA ALA A 94 -4.96 2.70 6.35
C ALA A 94 -5.23 4.19 6.63
N PHE A 95 -5.03 5.05 5.64
CA PHE A 95 -5.13 6.51 5.80
C PHE A 95 -6.51 7.06 5.40
N GLY A 96 -7.25 6.35 4.57
CA GLY A 96 -8.61 6.69 4.15
C GLY A 96 -8.68 7.51 2.86
N THR A 97 -7.70 8.33 2.54
CA THR A 97 -7.72 9.14 1.31
C THR A 97 -6.42 8.96 0.53
N GLN A 98 -6.56 8.76 -0.77
CA GLN A 98 -5.46 8.80 -1.74
C GLN A 98 -5.76 9.88 -2.76
N THR A 99 -4.84 10.82 -2.94
CA THR A 99 -4.89 11.79 -4.03
C THR A 99 -3.72 11.56 -4.96
N THR A 100 -4.03 11.46 -6.25
CA THR A 100 -3.06 11.32 -7.31
C THR A 100 -3.29 12.47 -8.29
N PRO A 101 -2.63 13.62 -8.09
CA PRO A 101 -2.79 14.77 -8.99
C PRO A 101 -2.47 14.42 -10.45
N ASN A 102 -1.61 13.42 -10.66
CA ASN A 102 -1.21 12.89 -11.96
C ASN A 102 -0.72 13.98 -12.92
N LEU A 103 -0.11 15.01 -12.36
CA LEU A 103 0.45 16.11 -13.13
C LEU A 103 1.93 15.85 -13.42
N ALA A 104 2.24 15.67 -14.69
CA ALA A 104 3.59 15.74 -15.20
C ALA A 104 3.71 17.00 -16.08
N THR A 105 4.52 17.94 -15.68
CA THR A 105 4.69 19.24 -16.34
C THR A 105 6.15 19.67 -16.32
N THR A 106 6.43 20.83 -16.85
CA THR A 106 7.78 21.39 -16.85
C THR A 106 7.83 22.67 -16.04
N ILE A 107 8.98 22.93 -15.43
CA ILE A 107 9.30 24.20 -14.82
C ILE A 107 9.63 25.16 -15.96
N ALA A 108 8.79 26.17 -16.13
CA ALA A 108 8.87 27.08 -17.27
C ALA A 108 9.90 28.20 -17.03
N SER A 109 9.88 28.78 -15.82
CA SER A 109 10.77 29.92 -15.50
C SER A 109 10.87 30.14 -13.99
N SER A 110 11.77 31.01 -13.60
CA SER A 110 11.93 31.52 -12.21
C SER A 110 12.09 30.38 -11.18
N SER A 111 12.99 29.44 -11.47
CA SER A 111 13.28 28.35 -10.57
C SER A 111 14.15 28.84 -9.40
N LEU A 112 13.63 28.71 -8.19
CA LEU A 112 14.29 28.96 -6.92
C LEU A 112 14.32 27.68 -6.08
N THR A 113 15.14 27.66 -5.04
CA THR A 113 15.14 26.53 -4.07
C THR A 113 13.79 26.36 -3.35
N THR A 114 12.94 27.37 -3.39
CA THR A 114 11.63 27.39 -2.67
C THR A 114 10.43 27.57 -3.58
N GLY A 115 10.59 27.62 -4.89
CA GLY A 115 9.47 27.78 -5.80
C GLY A 115 9.86 27.98 -7.26
N ALA A 116 8.87 27.92 -8.13
CA ALA A 116 9.00 28.15 -9.56
C ALA A 116 7.65 28.45 -10.22
N THR A 117 7.72 28.84 -11.50
CA THR A 117 6.55 28.87 -12.38
C THR A 117 6.54 27.62 -13.24
N LEU A 118 5.46 26.87 -13.20
CA LEU A 118 5.23 25.67 -14.00
C LEU A 118 4.58 26.05 -15.34
N THR A 119 4.67 25.17 -16.32
CA THR A 119 3.87 25.32 -17.56
C THR A 119 2.37 25.16 -17.25
N SER A 120 2.02 24.30 -16.29
CA SER A 120 0.67 24.15 -15.79
C SER A 120 0.71 23.73 -14.31
N GLY A 121 -0.19 24.28 -13.50
CA GLY A 121 -0.41 23.87 -12.10
C GLY A 121 -1.80 23.27 -11.86
N THR A 122 -2.53 22.98 -12.93
CA THR A 122 -3.90 22.46 -12.82
C THR A 122 -3.94 21.14 -12.06
N GLY A 123 -4.81 21.06 -11.06
CA GLY A 123 -4.99 19.84 -10.26
C GLY A 123 -4.04 19.73 -9.05
N LEU A 124 -3.11 20.66 -8.88
CA LEU A 124 -2.27 20.72 -7.68
C LEU A 124 -3.00 21.43 -6.52
N ALA A 125 -2.71 20.97 -5.33
CA ALA A 125 -3.19 21.58 -4.08
C ALA A 125 -2.03 21.82 -3.10
N VAL A 126 -2.23 22.71 -2.16
CA VAL A 126 -1.32 22.91 -1.02
C VAL A 126 -1.21 21.60 -0.24
N GLY A 127 0.01 21.23 0.12
CA GLY A 127 0.29 19.99 0.82
C GLY A 127 0.56 18.78 -0.09
N ASP A 128 0.36 18.90 -1.40
CA ASP A 128 0.76 17.85 -2.34
C ASP A 128 2.28 17.72 -2.40
N THR A 129 2.75 16.51 -2.65
CA THR A 129 4.17 16.26 -2.86
C THR A 129 4.54 16.42 -4.33
N ALA A 130 5.76 16.85 -4.57
CA ALA A 130 6.32 16.99 -5.90
C ALA A 130 7.72 16.37 -5.97
N VAL A 131 8.03 15.78 -7.10
CA VAL A 131 9.36 15.27 -7.44
C VAL A 131 10.00 16.24 -8.43
N LEU A 132 11.13 16.80 -8.04
CA LEU A 132 11.88 17.79 -8.81
C LEU A 132 13.20 17.21 -9.28
N THR A 133 13.61 17.55 -10.49
CA THR A 133 14.94 17.23 -11.01
C THR A 133 15.88 18.38 -10.75
N ILE A 134 16.99 18.13 -10.06
CA ILE A 134 17.93 19.14 -9.57
C ILE A 134 19.32 18.91 -10.15
N GLY A 135 19.96 20.01 -10.60
CA GLY A 135 21.33 20.00 -11.09
C GLY A 135 21.50 19.33 -12.46
N THR A 136 22.74 19.15 -12.89
CA THR A 136 23.10 18.59 -14.20
C THR A 136 22.94 17.07 -14.31
N GLY A 137 22.61 16.41 -13.21
CA GLY A 137 22.38 14.95 -13.14
C GLY A 137 20.91 14.61 -13.01
N ALA A 138 20.62 13.32 -12.97
CA ALA A 138 19.28 12.80 -12.72
C ALA A 138 18.89 12.81 -11.22
N ARG A 139 19.51 13.71 -10.43
CA ARG A 139 19.18 13.82 -9.01
C ARG A 139 17.75 14.30 -8.86
N ARG A 140 16.98 13.57 -8.10
CA ARG A 140 15.58 13.89 -7.79
C ARG A 140 15.45 14.21 -6.32
N GLU A 141 14.72 15.27 -6.03
CA GLU A 141 14.33 15.60 -4.66
C GLU A 141 12.81 15.65 -4.56
N ILE A 142 12.32 15.18 -3.43
CA ILE A 142 10.90 15.23 -3.10
C ILE A 142 10.71 16.44 -2.19
N THR A 143 9.69 17.21 -2.46
CA THR A 143 9.31 18.38 -1.66
C THR A 143 7.80 18.44 -1.52
N ARG A 144 7.34 19.31 -0.62
CA ARG A 144 5.91 19.55 -0.36
C ARG A 144 5.52 20.93 -0.83
N LEU A 145 4.36 21.06 -1.46
CA LEU A 145 3.82 22.32 -1.93
C LEU A 145 3.27 23.16 -0.77
N LYS A 146 3.79 24.38 -0.62
CA LYS A 146 3.33 25.36 0.38
C LYS A 146 2.25 26.28 -0.15
N SER A 147 2.36 26.66 -1.42
CA SER A 147 1.32 27.44 -2.08
C SER A 147 1.17 27.02 -3.53
N VAL A 148 -0.03 27.18 -4.04
CA VAL A 148 -0.39 26.93 -5.44
C VAL A 148 -1.27 28.12 -5.88
N ALA A 149 -0.76 28.91 -6.82
CA ALA A 149 -1.46 30.04 -7.40
C ALA A 149 -1.42 29.94 -8.93
N GLY A 150 -2.32 29.11 -9.47
CA GLY A 150 -2.28 28.75 -10.88
C GLY A 150 -0.99 28.01 -11.25
N ALA A 151 -0.15 28.58 -12.10
CA ALA A 151 1.13 28.02 -12.49
C ALA A 151 2.26 28.34 -11.50
N ALA A 152 2.11 29.35 -10.66
CA ALA A 152 3.10 29.70 -9.66
C ALA A 152 2.96 28.81 -8.42
N VAL A 153 4.04 28.11 -8.08
CA VAL A 153 4.07 27.18 -6.94
C VAL A 153 5.24 27.49 -6.02
N THR A 154 5.02 27.33 -4.72
CA THR A 154 6.12 27.33 -3.75
C THR A 154 6.14 26.00 -3.00
N TRP A 155 7.32 25.64 -2.52
CA TRP A 155 7.56 24.37 -1.82
C TRP A 155 8.55 24.52 -0.67
N ASP A 156 8.75 23.48 0.11
CA ASP A 156 9.82 23.41 1.10
C ASP A 156 11.19 23.46 0.40
N ALA A 157 12.14 24.16 1.01
CA ALA A 157 13.43 24.38 0.40
C ALA A 157 14.13 23.07 0.00
N VAL A 158 14.52 22.97 -1.25
CA VAL A 158 15.33 21.89 -1.80
C VAL A 158 16.82 22.27 -1.80
N SER A 159 17.71 21.30 -1.95
CA SER A 159 19.15 21.49 -1.81
C SER A 159 19.76 22.44 -2.86
N ALA A 160 19.15 22.54 -4.04
CA ALA A 160 19.51 23.46 -5.10
C ALA A 160 18.29 23.80 -5.95
N ALA A 161 18.35 24.89 -6.72
CA ALA A 161 17.28 25.26 -7.63
C ALA A 161 17.04 24.15 -8.67
N PRO A 162 15.78 23.77 -8.92
CA PRO A 162 15.46 22.82 -9.97
C PRO A 162 15.87 23.33 -11.36
N ASN A 163 16.09 22.39 -12.25
CA ASN A 163 16.44 22.71 -13.63
C ASN A 163 15.34 23.53 -14.33
N THR A 164 15.75 24.44 -15.23
CA THR A 164 14.82 25.23 -16.04
C THR A 164 15.29 25.18 -17.50
N PRO A 165 14.53 24.54 -18.44
CA PRO A 165 13.34 23.73 -18.16
C PRO A 165 13.70 22.44 -17.44
N GLY A 166 12.88 22.02 -16.50
CA GLY A 166 13.06 20.82 -15.71
C GLY A 166 11.77 20.06 -15.51
N ALA A 167 11.85 18.76 -15.28
CA ALA A 167 10.68 17.96 -15.02
C ALA A 167 10.12 18.23 -13.62
N PHE A 168 8.82 18.45 -13.55
CA PHE A 168 8.03 18.48 -12.34
C PHE A 168 6.99 17.38 -12.42
N VAL A 169 6.96 16.50 -11.44
CA VAL A 169 5.99 15.42 -11.35
C VAL A 169 5.34 15.44 -9.97
N SER A 170 4.02 15.51 -9.93
CA SER A 170 3.28 15.39 -8.67
C SER A 170 3.41 13.99 -8.09
N GLY A 171 3.55 13.90 -6.77
CA GLY A 171 3.54 12.64 -6.05
C GLY A 171 2.13 12.12 -5.76
N VAL A 172 2.06 10.90 -5.27
CA VAL A 172 0.83 10.34 -4.70
C VAL A 172 0.81 10.62 -3.21
N ASN A 173 -0.30 11.18 -2.73
CA ASN A 173 -0.46 11.57 -1.34
C ASN A 173 -1.51 10.70 -0.67
N TYR A 174 -1.20 10.25 0.55
CA TYR A 174 -2.12 9.56 1.43
C TYR A 174 -2.37 10.45 2.65
N LYS A 175 -3.63 10.77 2.91
CA LYS A 175 -4.02 11.66 4.00
C LYS A 175 -5.03 10.96 4.91
N PHE A 176 -4.95 11.25 6.21
CA PHE A 176 -5.95 10.75 7.14
C PHE A 176 -7.32 11.33 6.79
N ALA A 177 -8.30 10.45 6.69
CA ALA A 177 -9.69 10.83 6.54
C ALA A 177 -10.40 10.70 7.89
N SER A 178 -11.41 11.52 8.11
CA SER A 178 -12.27 11.44 9.30
C SER A 178 -13.09 10.15 9.36
N THR A 179 -13.24 9.46 8.23
CA THR A 179 -13.95 8.20 8.10
C THR A 179 -13.07 7.18 7.39
N LEU A 180 -12.76 6.06 8.05
CA LEU A 180 -12.14 4.91 7.42
C LEU A 180 -13.26 4.12 6.73
N ALA A 181 -13.34 4.21 5.42
CA ALA A 181 -14.41 3.60 4.65
C ALA A 181 -13.98 2.34 3.89
N ASP A 182 -12.69 2.22 3.59
CA ASP A 182 -12.21 1.17 2.70
C ASP A 182 -11.80 -0.09 3.45
N SER A 183 -12.45 -1.21 3.14
CA SER A 183 -12.02 -2.55 3.51
C SER A 183 -11.33 -3.23 2.33
N LEU A 184 -10.54 -4.25 2.64
CA LEU A 184 -9.72 -4.96 1.69
C LEU A 184 -10.07 -6.45 1.64
N SER A 185 -9.97 -7.00 0.45
CA SER A 185 -9.79 -8.43 0.24
C SER A 185 -8.31 -8.71 0.00
N ILE A 186 -7.70 -9.55 0.81
CA ILE A 186 -6.29 -9.94 0.71
C ILE A 186 -6.23 -11.42 0.33
N PHE A 187 -5.47 -11.73 -0.71
CA PHE A 187 -5.42 -13.05 -1.32
C PHE A 187 -4.02 -13.64 -1.24
N LEU A 188 -3.96 -14.92 -0.92
CA LEU A 188 -2.79 -15.77 -1.01
C LEU A 188 -3.11 -16.91 -1.99
N PHE A 189 -2.41 -16.94 -3.12
CA PHE A 189 -2.58 -17.95 -4.16
C PHE A 189 -1.46 -18.98 -4.05
N HIS A 190 -1.83 -20.23 -3.86
CA HIS A 190 -0.93 -21.37 -3.84
C HIS A 190 -0.94 -22.01 -5.22
N THR A 191 0.03 -21.64 -6.06
CA THR A 191 0.03 -22.01 -7.49
C THR A 191 0.26 -23.51 -7.72
N GLY A 192 1.02 -24.18 -6.86
CA GLY A 192 1.22 -25.62 -6.94
C GLY A 192 0.02 -26.45 -6.46
N GLY A 193 -0.77 -25.94 -5.54
CA GLY A 193 -1.93 -26.61 -4.95
C GLY A 193 -3.28 -26.29 -5.60
N GLY A 194 -3.32 -25.33 -6.52
CA GLY A 194 -4.57 -24.93 -7.20
C GLY A 194 -5.64 -24.36 -6.26
N TYR A 195 -5.28 -23.83 -5.10
CA TYR A 195 -6.21 -23.21 -4.17
C TYR A 195 -5.77 -21.80 -3.76
N LYS A 196 -6.72 -20.98 -3.39
CA LYS A 196 -6.48 -19.66 -2.82
C LYS A 196 -7.06 -19.56 -1.42
N GLU A 197 -6.36 -18.84 -0.61
CA GLU A 197 -6.87 -18.34 0.66
C GLU A 197 -7.11 -16.84 0.52
N ALA A 198 -8.19 -16.36 1.10
CA ALA A 198 -8.50 -14.95 1.11
C ALA A 198 -9.07 -14.55 2.46
N VAL A 199 -8.75 -13.37 2.92
CA VAL A 199 -9.50 -12.67 3.96
C VAL A 199 -10.30 -11.56 3.30
N GLN A 200 -11.54 -11.40 3.74
CA GLN A 200 -12.43 -10.33 3.29
C GLN A 200 -12.86 -9.47 4.47
N GLY A 201 -13.21 -8.22 4.19
CA GLY A 201 -13.48 -7.23 5.22
C GLY A 201 -12.25 -6.95 6.08
N ALA A 202 -11.05 -6.99 5.49
CA ALA A 202 -9.82 -6.66 6.19
C ALA A 202 -9.72 -5.14 6.36
N ILE A 203 -9.42 -4.69 7.58
CA ILE A 203 -9.21 -3.29 7.92
C ILE A 203 -7.76 -3.16 8.37
N VAL A 204 -7.04 -2.20 7.80
CA VAL A 204 -5.68 -1.90 8.23
C VAL A 204 -5.78 -1.02 9.48
N ASP A 205 -5.38 -1.54 10.62
CA ASP A 205 -5.36 -0.82 11.89
C ASP A 205 -3.95 -0.40 12.32
N LYS A 206 -2.92 -1.02 11.74
CA LYS A 206 -1.54 -0.71 12.04
C LYS A 206 -0.67 -0.73 10.78
N VAL A 207 0.11 0.33 10.62
CA VAL A 207 1.16 0.44 9.60
C VAL A 207 2.47 0.74 10.32
N GLU A 208 3.49 -0.05 10.06
CA GLU A 208 4.84 0.14 10.61
C GLU A 208 5.82 0.35 9.46
N PHE A 209 6.57 1.43 9.53
CA PHE A 209 7.70 1.70 8.64
C PHE A 209 8.98 1.42 9.39
N MET A 210 9.82 0.57 8.84
CA MET A 210 11.10 0.20 9.44
C MET A 210 12.23 0.61 8.52
N PHE A 211 13.07 1.49 9.00
CA PHE A 211 14.26 1.99 8.30
C PHE A 211 15.49 1.53 9.10
N ASP A 212 16.18 0.54 8.55
CA ASP A 212 17.46 0.07 9.09
C ASP A 212 18.56 0.56 8.14
N GLY A 213 19.53 1.30 8.66
CA GLY A 213 20.62 1.84 7.85
C GLY A 213 21.49 0.79 7.15
N THR A 214 21.31 -0.49 7.48
CA THR A 214 22.08 -1.61 6.91
C THR A 214 21.26 -2.52 6.01
N LYS A 215 19.94 -2.36 5.97
CA LYS A 215 19.01 -3.23 5.25
C LYS A 215 18.04 -2.44 4.38
N GLU A 216 17.26 -3.16 3.62
CA GLU A 216 16.15 -2.59 2.87
C GLU A 216 15.11 -1.98 3.83
N ALA A 217 14.55 -0.83 3.43
CA ALA A 217 13.40 -0.29 4.13
C ALA A 217 12.21 -1.25 3.99
N THR A 218 11.53 -1.52 5.10
CA THR A 218 10.38 -2.42 5.11
C THR A 218 9.13 -1.72 5.60
N ILE A 219 7.99 -2.17 5.10
CA ILE A 219 6.67 -1.73 5.54
C ILE A 219 5.87 -2.95 5.99
N LYS A 220 5.17 -2.80 7.09
CA LYS A 220 4.31 -3.84 7.64
C LYS A 220 2.90 -3.31 7.84
N PHE A 221 1.93 -4.11 7.41
CA PHE A 221 0.51 -3.84 7.58
C PHE A 221 -0.12 -4.97 8.38
N SER A 222 -0.95 -4.64 9.34
CA SER A 222 -1.72 -5.65 10.08
C SER A 222 -3.09 -5.14 10.45
N GLY A 223 -3.99 -6.08 10.72
CA GLY A 223 -5.31 -5.74 11.17
C GLY A 223 -6.30 -6.90 11.19
N PRO A 224 -7.49 -6.65 11.74
CA PRO A 224 -8.57 -7.62 11.77
C PRO A 224 -9.22 -7.77 10.39
N ALA A 225 -9.88 -8.91 10.20
CA ALA A 225 -10.71 -9.17 9.04
C ALA A 225 -12.05 -9.79 9.46
N LYS A 226 -13.05 -9.68 8.60
CA LYS A 226 -14.39 -10.24 8.86
C LYS A 226 -14.36 -11.75 8.81
N THR A 227 -13.77 -12.33 7.78
CA THR A 227 -13.71 -13.79 7.62
C THR A 227 -12.59 -14.20 6.66
N ARG A 228 -12.22 -15.48 6.74
CA ARG A 228 -11.29 -16.13 5.80
C ARG A 228 -12.06 -17.11 4.93
N VAL A 229 -11.74 -17.11 3.65
CA VAL A 229 -12.32 -18.01 2.65
C VAL A 229 -11.19 -18.83 2.01
N ARG A 230 -11.42 -20.11 1.80
CA ARG A 230 -10.53 -21.00 1.04
C ARG A 230 -11.31 -21.64 -0.09
N THR A 231 -10.87 -21.45 -1.32
CA THR A 231 -11.54 -21.97 -2.52
C THR A 231 -10.51 -22.41 -3.56
N GLY A 232 -10.94 -23.29 -4.48
CA GLY A 232 -10.21 -23.51 -5.72
C GLY A 232 -10.20 -22.24 -6.59
N PHE A 233 -9.22 -22.10 -7.49
CA PHE A 233 -9.14 -20.96 -8.40
C PHE A 233 -8.41 -21.30 -9.71
N SER A 234 -8.71 -20.54 -10.76
CA SER A 234 -7.80 -20.39 -11.90
C SER A 234 -6.94 -19.13 -11.67
N GLN A 235 -5.63 -19.27 -11.85
CA GLN A 235 -4.66 -18.24 -11.49
C GLN A 235 -4.88 -16.94 -12.29
N PRO A 236 -5.06 -15.79 -11.65
CA PRO A 236 -5.15 -14.52 -12.36
C PRO A 236 -3.74 -14.02 -12.69
N GLY A 237 -3.33 -14.19 -13.94
CA GLY A 237 -2.16 -13.55 -14.59
C GLY A 237 -0.85 -13.45 -13.81
N ALA A 238 0.26 -13.42 -14.50
CA ALA A 238 1.59 -13.26 -13.92
C ALA A 238 1.78 -11.88 -13.26
N HIS A 239 2.65 -11.81 -12.25
CA HIS A 239 3.14 -10.55 -11.71
C HIS A 239 3.90 -9.75 -12.77
N THR A 240 3.55 -8.49 -12.95
CA THR A 240 4.43 -7.55 -13.62
C THR A 240 5.46 -7.06 -12.58
N THR A 241 6.69 -7.52 -12.70
CA THR A 241 7.76 -7.15 -11.76
C THR A 241 8.58 -6.02 -12.35
N VAL A 242 8.51 -4.84 -11.77
CA VAL A 242 9.41 -3.72 -12.12
C VAL A 242 9.84 -3.02 -10.83
N GLY A 243 11.11 -2.62 -10.76
CA GLY A 243 11.67 -1.80 -9.69
C GLY A 243 12.60 -2.54 -8.73
N SER A 244 13.44 -1.80 -8.05
CA SER A 244 14.35 -2.24 -7.00
C SER A 244 13.78 -1.88 -5.61
N PRO A 245 14.16 -2.61 -4.55
CA PRO A 245 13.78 -2.21 -3.19
C PRO A 245 14.43 -0.88 -2.82
N ALA A 246 13.73 -0.06 -2.06
CA ALA A 246 14.27 1.17 -1.53
C ALA A 246 15.31 0.85 -0.45
N SER A 247 16.48 1.51 -0.54
CA SER A 247 17.52 1.39 0.49
C SER A 247 17.09 2.12 1.75
N GLY A 248 17.30 1.52 2.91
CA GLY A 248 17.11 2.18 4.20
C GLY A 248 18.11 3.30 4.48
N LEU A 249 19.18 3.39 3.67
CA LEU A 249 20.27 4.38 3.81
C LEU A 249 19.94 5.74 3.18
N VAL A 250 19.06 5.77 2.18
CA VAL A 250 18.82 6.99 1.39
C VAL A 250 17.32 7.16 1.19
N GLY A 251 16.73 8.11 1.89
CA GLY A 251 15.33 8.45 1.70
C GLY A 251 14.89 9.56 2.66
N ASN A 252 14.04 10.44 2.18
CA ASN A 252 13.34 11.39 3.00
C ASN A 252 11.90 10.87 3.21
N PHE A 253 11.52 10.71 4.44
CA PHE A 253 10.16 10.33 4.82
C PHE A 253 9.46 11.55 5.42
N TYR A 254 8.34 11.94 4.84
CA TYR A 254 7.54 13.07 5.32
C TYR A 254 6.27 12.52 5.98
N LEU A 255 6.14 12.75 7.29
CA LEU A 255 4.88 12.60 8.01
C LEU A 255 4.28 14.00 8.17
N ASP A 256 3.04 14.15 7.75
CA ASP A 256 2.23 15.31 8.01
C ASP A 256 1.43 15.05 9.28
N GLY A 257 1.67 15.88 10.30
CA GLY A 257 0.95 15.87 11.58
C GLY A 257 -0.10 16.96 11.60
#